data_a13fd41aa7c0768c83afb01bf4b442d1
#
_entry.id   a13fd41aa7c0768c83afb01bf4b442d1
#
_cell.length_a   1.000
_cell.length_b   1.000
_cell.length_c   1.000
_cell.angle_alpha   90.00
_cell.angle_beta   90.00
_cell.angle_gamma   90.00
#
_symmetry.space_group_name_H-M   'P 1'
#
loop_
_entity.id
_entity.type
_entity.pdbx_description
1 polymer ?
#
loop_
_entity_poly.entity_id
_entity_poly.type
_entity_poly.pdbx_seq_one_letter_code
_entity_poly.pdbx_strand_id
1 'polypeptide(L)'
;MLALVLLLQTGVAQPTARFDGGTFDPLVERGILEGAYPGAALVVGRRDRVLFAHGYGHLTWSASSPRVDPESTLYDLASLTKVIATTTSLMLLVDRGTVQLDAPVAAYVPEFDGPGTAGITVRHLLAHTSGLRADLPDAELKALRDSGALMRRVLGETPRVPPGRRVIYSDLNAIMLGEVVQRASSEPLDVFAARELFAPLGLRETRFRPPIRIRARIAPTGVWRGHAVAGVVNDASAFKLGGVSGNAGLFAGALDVARFAQFMLREGALPDGRQLVRAETVREFLKRAAAPERGTGAEARALGWQAVPTGETVSSAGTLLGPRSFGHTGWTGTSLWIDPDRNLFVVLLTNRAFAPRARRSFTALKTVRGQIADAAARASDAR
;
A
#
# COMPACT_ATOMS: atom_id res chain seq x y z
N MET A 1 -37.10 42.05 -38.25
CA MET A 1 -36.59 42.27 -36.88
C MET A 1 -36.37 40.90 -36.23
N LEU A 2 -35.14 40.39 -36.25
CA LEU A 2 -34.75 39.18 -35.54
C LEU A 2 -34.23 39.57 -34.15
N ALA A 3 -34.89 39.11 -33.10
CA ALA A 3 -34.45 39.31 -31.73
C ALA A 3 -33.42 38.22 -31.39
N LEU A 4 -32.17 38.62 -31.13
CA LEU A 4 -31.07 37.77 -30.68
C LEU A 4 -31.24 37.56 -29.15
N VAL A 5 -31.65 36.35 -28.73
CA VAL A 5 -31.70 35.96 -27.33
C VAL A 5 -30.30 35.56 -26.89
N LEU A 6 -29.60 36.43 -26.15
CA LEU A 6 -28.36 36.09 -25.45
C LEU A 6 -28.70 35.23 -24.23
N LEU A 7 -28.43 33.92 -24.27
CA LEU A 7 -28.41 33.07 -23.10
C LEU A 7 -27.14 33.36 -22.31
N LEU A 8 -27.25 34.14 -21.24
CA LEU A 8 -26.24 34.26 -20.21
C LEU A 8 -26.11 32.89 -19.46
N GLN A 9 -25.11 32.12 -19.80
CA GLN A 9 -24.69 31.00 -18.97
C GLN A 9 -24.08 31.60 -17.68
N THR A 10 -24.84 31.60 -16.60
CA THR A 10 -24.30 31.83 -15.25
C THR A 10 -23.49 30.58 -14.86
N GLY A 11 -22.22 30.60 -15.17
CA GLY A 11 -21.29 29.64 -14.64
C GLY A 11 -21.24 29.75 -13.12
N VAL A 12 -21.90 28.82 -12.41
CA VAL A 12 -21.71 28.68 -10.98
C VAL A 12 -20.25 28.29 -10.79
N ALA A 13 -19.44 29.22 -10.30
CA ALA A 13 -18.06 28.98 -9.95
C ALA A 13 -18.03 27.81 -8.95
N GLN A 14 -17.46 26.68 -9.34
CA GLN A 14 -17.27 25.58 -8.40
C GLN A 14 -16.38 26.09 -7.25
N PRO A 15 -16.75 25.82 -5.99
CA PRO A 15 -15.94 26.24 -4.85
C PRO A 15 -14.52 25.70 -5.03
N THR A 16 -13.53 26.57 -4.88
CA THR A 16 -12.11 26.17 -4.94
C THR A 16 -11.83 25.15 -3.86
N ALA A 17 -11.39 23.96 -4.25
CA ALA A 17 -11.05 22.88 -3.32
C ALA A 17 -9.94 23.37 -2.35
N ARG A 18 -10.09 23.06 -1.06
CA ARG A 18 -9.16 23.42 0.01
C ARG A 18 -8.79 22.15 0.79
N PHE A 19 -7.70 22.23 1.58
CA PHE A 19 -7.36 21.16 2.50
C PHE A 19 -8.17 21.27 3.81
N ASP A 20 -9.46 21.06 3.72
CA ASP A 20 -10.42 21.19 4.82
C ASP A 20 -11.54 20.12 4.74
N GLY A 21 -12.38 20.08 5.78
CA GLY A 21 -13.51 19.16 5.86
C GLY A 21 -14.51 19.37 4.72
N GLY A 22 -14.76 20.62 4.29
CA GLY A 22 -15.69 20.89 3.19
C GLY A 22 -15.31 20.16 1.90
N THR A 23 -14.02 19.92 1.67
CA THR A 23 -13.49 19.19 0.53
C THR A 23 -13.55 17.67 0.70
N PHE A 24 -13.20 17.15 1.89
CA PHE A 24 -12.95 15.72 2.07
C PHE A 24 -14.07 14.95 2.77
N ASP A 25 -14.79 15.59 3.72
CA ASP A 25 -15.80 14.91 4.53
C ASP A 25 -16.89 14.23 3.67
N PRO A 26 -17.49 14.91 2.66
CA PRO A 26 -18.54 14.28 1.84
C PRO A 26 -18.05 13.04 1.09
N LEU A 27 -16.76 13.00 0.70
CA LEU A 27 -16.17 11.90 -0.05
C LEU A 27 -15.93 10.67 0.85
N VAL A 28 -15.42 10.89 2.06
CA VAL A 28 -15.12 9.80 3.00
C VAL A 28 -16.40 9.27 3.63
N GLU A 29 -17.32 10.16 4.06
CA GLU A 29 -18.60 9.78 4.68
C GLU A 29 -19.48 8.99 3.71
N ARG A 30 -19.43 9.32 2.42
CA ARG A 30 -20.13 8.54 1.39
C ARG A 30 -19.75 7.06 1.42
N GLY A 31 -18.45 6.74 1.62
CA GLY A 31 -18.00 5.35 1.74
C GLY A 31 -18.61 4.62 2.96
N ILE A 32 -18.82 5.34 4.07
CA ILE A 32 -19.51 4.81 5.26
C ILE A 32 -20.99 4.61 4.96
N LEU A 33 -21.66 5.59 4.36
CA LEU A 33 -23.09 5.52 4.01
C LEU A 33 -23.38 4.40 3.01
N GLU A 34 -22.50 4.19 2.03
CA GLU A 34 -22.61 3.09 1.06
C GLU A 34 -22.21 1.73 1.69
N GLY A 35 -21.77 1.70 2.95
CA GLY A 35 -21.42 0.48 3.66
C GLY A 35 -20.09 -0.15 3.22
N ALA A 36 -19.21 0.60 2.58
CA ALA A 36 -17.90 0.12 2.15
C ALA A 36 -16.95 -0.12 3.32
N TYR A 37 -17.04 0.68 4.38
CA TYR A 37 -16.25 0.57 5.61
C TYR A 37 -16.98 1.30 6.77
N PRO A 38 -16.82 0.86 8.04
CA PRO A 38 -17.46 1.51 9.18
C PRO A 38 -16.75 2.79 9.62
N GLY A 39 -15.48 2.96 9.27
CA GLY A 39 -14.70 4.13 9.62
C GLY A 39 -13.42 4.24 8.81
N ALA A 40 -12.84 5.42 8.80
CA ALA A 40 -11.64 5.76 8.06
C ALA A 40 -10.80 6.83 8.77
N ALA A 41 -9.49 6.77 8.56
CA ALA A 41 -8.56 7.86 8.86
C ALA A 41 -8.00 8.41 7.53
N LEU A 42 -8.17 9.70 7.29
CA LEU A 42 -7.62 10.40 6.13
C LEU A 42 -6.53 11.37 6.59
N VAL A 43 -5.36 11.29 5.95
CA VAL A 43 -4.28 12.26 6.12
C VAL A 43 -3.81 12.71 4.73
N VAL A 44 -3.79 14.02 4.53
CA VAL A 44 -3.27 14.66 3.32
C VAL A 44 -2.16 15.63 3.72
N GLY A 45 -1.07 15.66 2.97
CA GLY A 45 0.03 16.55 3.35
C GLY A 45 1.09 16.69 2.27
N ARG A 46 2.16 17.38 2.65
CA ARG A 46 3.34 17.68 1.84
C ARG A 46 4.59 17.13 2.52
N ARG A 47 5.71 17.18 1.82
CA ARG A 47 7.02 16.73 2.29
C ARG A 47 7.38 17.19 3.72
N ASP A 48 6.96 18.40 4.09
CA ASP A 48 7.32 19.09 5.32
C ASP A 48 6.24 19.08 6.39
N ARG A 49 4.97 18.90 6.00
CA ARG A 49 3.83 19.02 6.94
C ARG A 49 2.60 18.25 6.52
N VAL A 50 1.77 17.92 7.49
CA VAL A 50 0.38 17.49 7.31
C VAL A 50 -0.47 18.73 7.06
N LEU A 51 -1.37 18.68 6.08
CA LEU A 51 -2.30 19.74 5.72
C LEU A 51 -3.72 19.47 6.21
N PHE A 52 -4.08 18.18 6.28
CA PHE A 52 -5.38 17.71 6.75
C PHE A 52 -5.22 16.35 7.41
N ALA A 53 -5.83 16.14 8.58
CA ALA A 53 -5.91 14.85 9.24
C ALA A 53 -7.26 14.75 9.96
N HIS A 54 -8.07 13.73 9.63
CA HIS A 54 -9.37 13.53 10.25
C HIS A 54 -9.75 12.05 10.33
N GLY A 55 -10.48 11.69 11.40
CA GLY A 55 -11.05 10.38 11.62
C GLY A 55 -12.56 10.40 11.41
N TYR A 56 -13.08 9.42 10.66
CA TYR A 56 -14.49 9.31 10.30
C TYR A 56 -15.09 8.02 10.84
N GLY A 57 -16.33 8.08 11.29
CA GLY A 57 -17.07 6.91 11.73
C GLY A 57 -16.48 6.21 12.95
N HIS A 58 -16.59 4.90 12.99
CA HIS A 58 -16.27 4.06 14.14
C HIS A 58 -15.42 2.86 13.77
N LEU A 59 -14.79 2.19 14.76
CA LEU A 59 -14.00 0.98 14.51
C LEU A 59 -14.85 -0.20 14.02
N THR A 60 -16.14 -0.21 14.38
CA THR A 60 -17.13 -1.22 13.91
C THR A 60 -18.38 -0.52 13.43
N TRP A 61 -19.35 -1.29 12.93
CA TRP A 61 -20.67 -0.78 12.50
C TRP A 61 -21.58 -0.37 13.69
N SER A 62 -21.17 -0.59 14.92
CA SER A 62 -21.89 -0.12 16.10
C SER A 62 -21.52 1.31 16.43
N ALA A 63 -22.54 2.17 16.62
CA ALA A 63 -22.35 3.54 17.10
C ALA A 63 -21.76 3.62 18.50
N SER A 64 -21.84 2.53 19.29
CA SER A 64 -21.20 2.44 20.62
C SER A 64 -19.73 2.03 20.56
N SER A 65 -19.19 1.63 19.40
CA SER A 65 -17.76 1.33 19.29
C SER A 65 -16.93 2.62 19.26
N PRO A 66 -15.65 2.57 19.63
CA PRO A 66 -14.79 3.74 19.60
C PRO A 66 -14.82 4.44 18.23
N ARG A 67 -14.78 5.77 18.25
CA ARG A 67 -14.60 6.56 17.04
C ARG A 67 -13.21 6.37 16.46
N VAL A 68 -13.09 6.50 15.16
CA VAL A 68 -11.78 6.56 14.52
C VAL A 68 -11.10 7.86 14.89
N ASP A 69 -9.85 7.74 15.34
CA ASP A 69 -8.97 8.86 15.66
C ASP A 69 -7.70 8.71 14.77
N PRO A 70 -7.36 9.71 13.94
CA PRO A 70 -6.21 9.63 13.04
C PRO A 70 -4.86 9.54 13.77
N GLU A 71 -4.81 9.94 15.05
CA GLU A 71 -3.59 9.92 15.86
C GLU A 71 -3.35 8.56 16.53
N SER A 72 -4.42 7.85 16.91
CA SER A 72 -4.32 6.67 17.77
C SER A 72 -4.87 5.38 17.17
N THR A 73 -5.74 5.45 16.15
CA THR A 73 -6.29 4.25 15.52
C THR A 73 -5.26 3.58 14.63
N LEU A 74 -5.09 2.26 14.82
CA LEU A 74 -4.20 1.44 14.02
C LEU A 74 -4.98 0.56 13.05
N TYR A 75 -4.35 0.25 11.93
CA TYR A 75 -4.93 -0.56 10.86
C TYR A 75 -3.98 -1.69 10.45
N ASP A 76 -4.55 -2.85 10.12
CA ASP A 76 -3.85 -3.84 9.31
C ASP A 76 -3.65 -3.24 7.91
N LEU A 77 -2.41 -2.96 7.57
CA LEU A 77 -2.04 -2.28 6.32
C LEU A 77 -2.14 -3.18 5.08
N ALA A 78 -2.29 -4.49 5.28
CA ALA A 78 -2.31 -5.48 4.21
C ALA A 78 -1.12 -5.25 3.24
N SER A 79 -1.39 -5.12 1.94
CA SER A 79 -0.34 -4.99 0.93
C SER A 79 0.47 -3.67 0.97
N LEU A 80 0.11 -2.67 1.79
CA LEU A 80 1.04 -1.57 2.06
C LEU A 80 2.30 -2.06 2.79
N THR A 81 2.27 -3.24 3.40
CA THR A 81 3.46 -3.94 3.94
C THR A 81 4.55 -4.07 2.88
N LYS A 82 4.15 -4.40 1.64
CA LYS A 82 5.08 -4.57 0.51
C LYS A 82 5.93 -3.33 0.27
N VAL A 83 5.33 -2.14 0.35
CA VAL A 83 6.04 -0.89 0.06
C VAL A 83 6.72 -0.31 1.30
N ILE A 84 6.05 -0.32 2.46
CA ILE A 84 6.58 0.31 3.68
C ILE A 84 7.70 -0.53 4.31
N ALA A 85 7.51 -1.84 4.43
CA ALA A 85 8.51 -2.72 5.04
C ALA A 85 9.44 -3.35 4.00
N THR A 86 8.91 -4.18 3.09
CA THR A 86 9.70 -5.07 2.25
C THR A 86 10.50 -4.33 1.17
N THR A 87 9.84 -3.53 0.35
CA THR A 87 10.50 -2.78 -0.74
C THR A 87 11.49 -1.77 -0.19
N THR A 88 11.15 -1.07 0.91
CA THR A 88 12.06 -0.08 1.48
C THR A 88 13.25 -0.73 2.20
N SER A 89 13.08 -1.91 2.80
CA SER A 89 14.21 -2.72 3.29
C SER A 89 15.14 -3.14 2.16
N LEU A 90 14.58 -3.59 1.04
CA LEU A 90 15.39 -3.92 -0.15
C LEU A 90 16.07 -2.69 -0.74
N MET A 91 15.37 -1.54 -0.76
CA MET A 91 15.96 -0.27 -1.21
C MET A 91 17.22 0.08 -0.39
N LEU A 92 17.17 -0.09 0.94
CA LEU A 92 18.35 0.07 1.82
C LEU A 92 19.46 -0.92 1.50
N LEU A 93 19.13 -2.21 1.31
CA LEU A 93 20.12 -3.24 1.01
C LEU A 93 20.77 -3.03 -0.36
N VAL A 94 20.00 -2.56 -1.34
CA VAL A 94 20.50 -2.17 -2.68
C VAL A 94 21.39 -0.94 -2.56
N ASP A 95 20.99 0.06 -1.79
CA ASP A 95 21.77 1.28 -1.56
C ASP A 95 23.13 1.00 -0.92
N ARG A 96 23.19 0.00 -0.04
CA ARG A 96 24.42 -0.48 0.63
C ARG A 96 25.24 -1.45 -0.23
N GLY A 97 24.74 -1.83 -1.42
CA GLY A 97 25.41 -2.79 -2.31
C GLY A 97 25.27 -4.27 -1.85
N THR A 98 24.52 -4.55 -0.78
CA THR A 98 24.30 -5.90 -0.26
C THR A 98 23.39 -6.72 -1.18
N VAL A 99 22.41 -6.06 -1.83
CA VAL A 99 21.51 -6.68 -2.82
C VAL A 99 21.70 -5.97 -4.16
N GLN A 100 21.76 -6.75 -5.24
CA GLN A 100 21.79 -6.26 -6.61
C GLN A 100 20.44 -6.57 -7.28
N LEU A 101 19.81 -5.53 -7.86
CA LEU A 101 18.48 -5.67 -8.49
C LEU A 101 18.43 -6.72 -9.58
N ASP A 102 19.50 -6.82 -10.38
CA ASP A 102 19.56 -7.70 -11.53
C ASP A 102 20.24 -9.06 -11.25
N ALA A 103 20.62 -9.30 -9.99
CA ALA A 103 21.09 -10.61 -9.56
C ALA A 103 19.91 -11.62 -9.53
N PRO A 104 20.15 -12.90 -9.88
CA PRO A 104 19.18 -13.95 -9.69
C PRO A 104 18.76 -14.05 -8.21
N VAL A 105 17.49 -14.33 -7.95
CA VAL A 105 16.99 -14.54 -6.58
C VAL A 105 17.74 -15.67 -5.87
N ALA A 106 18.11 -16.72 -6.62
CA ALA A 106 18.88 -17.86 -6.11
C ALA A 106 20.26 -17.46 -5.55
N ALA A 107 20.81 -16.30 -5.89
CA ALA A 107 22.04 -15.79 -5.28
C ALA A 107 21.86 -15.45 -3.79
N TYR A 108 20.64 -15.15 -3.35
CA TYR A 108 20.29 -14.85 -1.96
C TYR A 108 19.52 -15.99 -1.30
N VAL A 109 18.72 -16.70 -2.07
CA VAL A 109 17.85 -17.81 -1.64
C VAL A 109 18.15 -19.01 -2.53
N PRO A 110 19.23 -19.78 -2.26
CA PRO A 110 19.68 -20.88 -3.10
C PRO A 110 18.63 -21.96 -3.35
N GLU A 111 17.69 -22.13 -2.41
CA GLU A 111 16.59 -23.09 -2.52
C GLU A 111 15.57 -22.73 -3.62
N PHE A 112 15.65 -21.52 -4.18
CA PHE A 112 14.82 -21.06 -5.31
C PHE A 112 15.52 -21.30 -6.66
N ASP A 113 15.86 -22.58 -6.94
CA ASP A 113 16.62 -23.02 -8.11
C ASP A 113 15.84 -23.97 -9.04
N GLY A 114 14.52 -24.06 -8.87
CA GLY A 114 13.65 -24.95 -9.62
C GLY A 114 13.56 -24.64 -11.13
N PRO A 115 12.89 -25.47 -11.92
CA PRO A 115 12.74 -25.28 -13.35
C PRO A 115 12.15 -23.91 -13.70
N GLY A 116 12.88 -23.13 -14.53
CA GLY A 116 12.48 -21.82 -14.99
C GLY A 116 12.69 -20.67 -14.01
N THR A 117 13.24 -20.91 -12.81
CA THR A 117 13.49 -19.89 -11.79
C THR A 117 14.85 -19.21 -11.95
N ALA A 118 15.84 -19.85 -12.56
CA ALA A 118 17.21 -19.38 -12.68
C ALA A 118 17.35 -17.96 -13.25
N GLY A 119 16.45 -17.56 -14.15
CA GLY A 119 16.42 -16.20 -14.74
C GLY A 119 15.59 -15.18 -13.97
N ILE A 120 14.97 -15.55 -12.84
CA ILE A 120 14.18 -14.62 -12.05
C ILE A 120 15.12 -13.79 -11.16
N THR A 121 15.13 -12.48 -11.39
CA THR A 121 15.94 -11.53 -10.62
C THR A 121 15.11 -10.85 -9.52
N VAL A 122 15.79 -10.18 -8.59
CA VAL A 122 15.14 -9.33 -7.56
C VAL A 122 14.27 -8.26 -8.24
N ARG A 123 14.73 -7.66 -9.34
CA ARG A 123 13.97 -6.71 -10.15
C ARG A 123 12.67 -7.33 -10.69
N HIS A 124 12.70 -8.56 -11.18
CA HIS A 124 11.49 -9.23 -11.67
C HIS A 124 10.45 -9.44 -10.55
N LEU A 125 10.87 -9.79 -9.34
CA LEU A 125 9.97 -9.91 -8.20
C LEU A 125 9.35 -8.55 -7.82
N LEU A 126 10.18 -7.49 -7.71
CA LEU A 126 9.73 -6.13 -7.38
C LEU A 126 8.77 -5.56 -8.42
N ALA A 127 9.03 -5.78 -9.71
CA ALA A 127 8.18 -5.32 -10.82
C ALA A 127 6.95 -6.19 -11.05
N HIS A 128 6.79 -7.29 -10.31
CA HIS A 128 5.76 -8.31 -10.54
C HIS A 128 5.79 -8.91 -11.96
N THR A 129 6.99 -9.08 -12.51
CA THR A 129 7.24 -9.67 -13.83
C THR A 129 7.98 -11.01 -13.75
N SER A 130 8.01 -11.66 -12.61
CA SER A 130 8.65 -12.96 -12.42
C SER A 130 7.99 -14.11 -13.18
N GLY A 131 6.74 -13.95 -13.58
CA GLY A 131 5.91 -15.02 -14.15
C GLY A 131 5.27 -15.95 -13.11
N LEU A 132 5.55 -15.76 -11.82
CA LEU A 132 4.91 -16.52 -10.76
C LEU A 132 3.41 -16.18 -10.67
N ARG A 133 2.58 -17.12 -10.22
CA ARG A 133 1.14 -16.89 -10.01
C ARG A 133 0.88 -15.86 -8.91
N ALA A 134 -0.32 -15.30 -8.90
CA ALA A 134 -0.71 -14.23 -7.98
C ALA A 134 -0.65 -14.68 -6.51
N ASP A 135 -1.19 -15.85 -6.19
CA ASP A 135 -1.28 -16.40 -4.83
C ASP A 135 -1.44 -17.93 -4.85
N LEU A 136 -1.32 -18.56 -3.70
CA LEU A 136 -1.71 -19.95 -3.49
C LEU A 136 -3.24 -20.05 -3.39
N PRO A 137 -3.88 -21.04 -4.04
CA PRO A 137 -5.30 -21.30 -3.83
C PRO A 137 -5.60 -21.61 -2.35
N ASP A 138 -6.74 -21.15 -1.87
CA ASP A 138 -7.18 -21.37 -0.48
C ASP A 138 -7.12 -22.83 -0.03
N ALA A 139 -7.47 -23.77 -0.91
CA ALA A 139 -7.45 -25.20 -0.61
C ALA A 139 -6.01 -25.69 -0.40
N GLU A 140 -5.07 -25.23 -1.25
CA GLU A 140 -3.65 -25.54 -1.15
C GLU A 140 -3.06 -24.94 0.14
N LEU A 141 -3.33 -23.68 0.40
CA LEU A 141 -2.86 -22.98 1.61
C LEU A 141 -3.37 -23.64 2.89
N LYS A 142 -4.64 -24.08 2.92
CA LYS A 142 -5.22 -24.79 4.07
C LYS A 142 -4.59 -26.15 4.31
N ALA A 143 -4.17 -26.85 3.26
CA ALA A 143 -3.54 -28.17 3.35
C ALA A 143 -2.10 -28.12 3.91
N LEU A 144 -1.44 -26.97 3.84
CA LEU A 144 -0.09 -26.80 4.39
C LEU A 144 -0.13 -26.82 5.93
N ARG A 145 0.72 -27.61 6.56
CA ARG A 145 0.68 -27.85 8.01
C ARG A 145 1.18 -26.66 8.83
N ASP A 146 2.28 -26.05 8.40
CA ASP A 146 3.01 -25.03 9.16
C ASP A 146 3.66 -23.98 8.24
N SER A 147 4.36 -23.02 8.83
CA SER A 147 5.09 -21.97 8.12
C SER A 147 6.22 -22.53 7.25
N GLY A 148 6.92 -23.55 7.72
CA GLY A 148 8.00 -24.20 6.94
C GLY A 148 7.46 -24.89 5.68
N ALA A 149 6.29 -25.55 5.77
CA ALA A 149 5.62 -26.14 4.63
C ALA A 149 5.19 -25.08 3.61
N LEU A 150 4.69 -23.93 4.10
CA LEU A 150 4.34 -22.82 3.25
C LEU A 150 5.59 -22.24 2.55
N MET A 151 6.67 -22.00 3.27
CA MET A 151 7.90 -21.48 2.66
C MET A 151 8.47 -22.46 1.62
N ARG A 152 8.57 -23.75 1.92
CA ARG A 152 9.00 -24.75 0.92
C ARG A 152 8.10 -24.74 -0.32
N ARG A 153 6.80 -24.55 -0.13
CA ARG A 153 5.84 -24.46 -1.26
C ARG A 153 6.06 -23.22 -2.10
N VAL A 154 6.34 -22.05 -1.48
CA VAL A 154 6.66 -20.80 -2.19
C VAL A 154 7.99 -20.92 -2.92
N LEU A 155 9.03 -21.47 -2.26
CA LEU A 155 10.35 -21.68 -2.86
C LEU A 155 10.30 -22.68 -4.04
N GLY A 156 9.43 -23.66 -3.99
CA GLY A 156 9.23 -24.63 -5.09
C GLY A 156 8.25 -24.16 -6.18
N GLU A 157 7.81 -22.89 -6.17
CA GLU A 157 6.91 -22.39 -7.23
C GLU A 157 7.68 -22.14 -8.51
N THR A 158 7.06 -22.46 -9.65
CA THR A 158 7.63 -22.28 -10.99
C THR A 158 6.88 -21.18 -11.76
N PRO A 159 7.56 -20.40 -12.60
CA PRO A 159 6.91 -19.38 -13.39
C PRO A 159 5.97 -20.00 -14.44
N ARG A 160 4.79 -19.40 -14.62
CA ARG A 160 3.78 -19.82 -15.61
C ARG A 160 3.99 -19.16 -16.98
N VAL A 161 4.75 -18.08 -17.00
CA VAL A 161 5.20 -17.38 -18.18
C VAL A 161 6.65 -16.97 -17.98
N PRO A 162 7.45 -16.80 -19.05
CA PRO A 162 8.84 -16.38 -18.92
C PRO A 162 8.98 -15.06 -18.14
N PRO A 163 10.02 -14.91 -17.29
CA PRO A 163 10.30 -13.67 -16.57
C PRO A 163 10.42 -12.47 -17.53
N GLY A 164 9.96 -11.30 -17.09
CA GLY A 164 9.97 -10.05 -17.85
C GLY A 164 8.83 -9.89 -18.88
N ARG A 165 8.07 -10.94 -19.17
CA ARG A 165 7.06 -10.93 -20.24
C ARG A 165 5.74 -10.31 -19.83
N ARG A 166 5.33 -10.45 -18.57
CA ARG A 166 3.98 -10.11 -18.16
C ARG A 166 3.95 -9.59 -16.73
N VAL A 167 3.13 -8.55 -16.46
CA VAL A 167 2.86 -8.08 -15.11
C VAL A 167 1.78 -8.96 -14.49
N ILE A 168 2.14 -9.74 -13.47
CA ILE A 168 1.23 -10.54 -12.65
C ILE A 168 1.46 -10.12 -11.20
N TYR A 169 0.55 -9.29 -10.64
CA TYR A 169 0.63 -8.96 -9.23
C TYR A 169 0.61 -10.23 -8.39
N SER A 170 1.68 -10.47 -7.61
CA SER A 170 1.91 -11.73 -6.93
C SER A 170 2.34 -11.50 -5.48
N ASP A 171 1.59 -12.09 -4.55
CA ASP A 171 1.96 -12.15 -3.15
C ASP A 171 3.17 -13.08 -2.93
N LEU A 172 3.33 -14.11 -3.77
CA LEU A 172 4.49 -14.99 -3.71
C LEU A 172 5.79 -14.25 -4.01
N ASN A 173 5.77 -13.28 -4.94
CA ASN A 173 6.92 -12.40 -5.17
C ASN A 173 7.31 -11.64 -3.90
N ALA A 174 6.33 -11.09 -3.20
CA ALA A 174 6.60 -10.30 -2.01
C ALA A 174 7.03 -11.16 -0.81
N ILE A 175 6.48 -12.37 -0.66
CA ILE A 175 6.95 -13.36 0.33
C ILE A 175 8.43 -13.67 0.06
N MET A 176 8.79 -13.96 -1.19
CA MET A 176 10.17 -14.23 -1.62
C MET A 176 11.08 -13.02 -1.38
N LEU A 177 10.62 -11.79 -1.64
CA LEU A 177 11.39 -10.58 -1.35
C LEU A 177 11.63 -10.40 0.15
N GLY A 178 10.68 -10.80 0.99
CA GLY A 178 10.87 -10.85 2.45
C GLY A 178 11.96 -11.82 2.85
N GLU A 179 12.04 -12.98 2.19
CA GLU A 179 13.11 -13.96 2.38
C GLU A 179 14.46 -13.40 1.90
N VAL A 180 14.51 -12.71 0.76
CA VAL A 180 15.73 -12.03 0.29
C VAL A 180 16.22 -11.02 1.33
N VAL A 181 15.33 -10.21 1.91
CA VAL A 181 15.70 -9.29 3.00
C VAL A 181 16.33 -10.06 4.16
N GLN A 182 15.68 -11.11 4.63
CA GLN A 182 16.14 -11.91 5.76
C GLN A 182 17.51 -12.54 5.50
N ARG A 183 17.73 -13.14 4.34
CA ARG A 183 19.01 -13.78 3.98
C ARG A 183 20.13 -12.76 3.78
N ALA A 184 19.85 -11.67 3.07
CA ALA A 184 20.84 -10.65 2.77
C ALA A 184 21.25 -9.83 4.01
N SER A 185 20.33 -9.63 4.97
CA SER A 185 20.61 -8.89 6.21
C SER A 185 21.00 -9.80 7.38
N SER A 186 20.78 -11.12 7.28
CA SER A 186 20.89 -12.09 8.39
C SER A 186 19.95 -11.80 9.57
N GLU A 187 18.86 -11.05 9.34
CA GLU A 187 17.85 -10.67 10.34
C GLU A 187 16.43 -10.91 9.82
N PRO A 188 15.47 -11.31 10.67
CA PRO A 188 14.06 -11.35 10.31
C PRO A 188 13.58 -9.99 9.78
N LEU A 189 12.65 -10.01 8.81
CA LEU A 189 12.13 -8.79 8.17
C LEU A 189 11.60 -7.76 9.18
N ASP A 190 10.87 -8.21 10.21
CA ASP A 190 10.31 -7.33 11.23
C ASP A 190 11.39 -6.66 12.10
N VAL A 191 12.46 -7.38 12.41
CA VAL A 191 13.60 -6.85 13.17
C VAL A 191 14.38 -5.85 12.33
N PHE A 192 14.74 -6.22 11.10
CA PHE A 192 15.46 -5.35 10.18
C PHE A 192 14.68 -4.05 9.91
N ALA A 193 13.40 -4.15 9.53
CA ALA A 193 12.56 -2.98 9.24
C ALA A 193 12.37 -2.09 10.47
N ALA A 194 12.16 -2.67 11.65
CA ALA A 194 12.00 -1.89 12.89
C ALA A 194 13.26 -1.08 13.20
N ARG A 195 14.45 -1.68 13.10
CA ARG A 195 15.72 -1.05 13.42
C ARG A 195 16.16 -0.05 12.35
N GLU A 196 16.10 -0.46 11.09
CA GLU A 196 16.71 0.28 9.99
C GLU A 196 15.78 1.31 9.34
N LEU A 197 14.46 1.16 9.51
CA LEU A 197 13.47 2.04 8.90
C LEU A 197 12.55 2.70 9.92
N PHE A 198 11.83 1.91 10.74
CA PHE A 198 10.76 2.48 11.56
C PHE A 198 11.31 3.39 12.65
N ALA A 199 12.39 2.98 13.32
CA ALA A 199 13.01 3.78 14.36
C ALA A 199 13.65 5.09 13.81
N PRO A 200 14.48 5.08 12.74
CA PRO A 200 15.03 6.30 12.17
C PRO A 200 13.95 7.26 11.62
N LEU A 201 12.87 6.73 11.07
CA LEU A 201 11.75 7.53 10.55
C LEU A 201 10.77 8.00 11.63
N GLY A 202 10.93 7.56 12.87
CA GLY A 202 10.03 7.87 13.98
C GLY A 202 8.63 7.26 13.82
N LEU A 203 8.52 6.11 13.16
CA LEU A 203 7.26 5.37 12.97
C LEU A 203 6.97 4.55 14.24
N ARG A 204 6.53 5.21 15.29
CA ARG A 204 6.45 4.65 16.65
C ARG A 204 5.37 3.58 16.82
N GLU A 205 4.31 3.68 16.04
CA GLU A 205 3.16 2.76 16.11
C GLU A 205 3.20 1.69 15.00
N THR A 206 4.15 1.79 14.06
CA THR A 206 4.31 0.85 12.95
C THR A 206 5.03 -0.41 13.40
N ARG A 207 4.37 -1.58 13.25
CA ARG A 207 4.93 -2.87 13.69
C ARG A 207 4.22 -4.07 13.09
N PHE A 208 4.92 -5.16 13.00
CA PHE A 208 4.34 -6.48 12.89
C PHE A 208 3.85 -6.97 14.26
N ARG A 209 2.90 -7.92 14.30
CA ARG A 209 2.45 -8.60 15.53
C ARG A 209 2.17 -7.65 16.69
N PRO A 210 1.19 -6.74 16.56
CA PRO A 210 0.89 -5.78 17.59
C PRO A 210 0.52 -6.48 18.93
N PRO A 211 1.06 -6.02 20.07
CA PRO A 211 0.80 -6.67 21.35
C PRO A 211 -0.67 -6.52 21.78
N ILE A 212 -1.15 -7.47 22.57
CA ILE A 212 -2.56 -7.53 22.98
C ILE A 212 -3.06 -6.25 23.66
N ARG A 213 -2.19 -5.57 24.41
CA ARG A 213 -2.52 -4.33 25.14
C ARG A 213 -2.98 -3.16 24.28
N ILE A 214 -2.66 -3.17 22.98
CA ILE A 214 -3.07 -2.08 22.06
C ILE A 214 -4.21 -2.48 21.13
N ARG A 215 -4.75 -3.71 21.26
CA ARG A 215 -5.82 -4.20 20.36
C ARG A 215 -7.07 -3.34 20.35
N ALA A 216 -7.41 -2.72 21.47
CA ALA A 216 -8.58 -1.84 21.56
C ALA A 216 -8.51 -0.62 20.61
N ARG A 217 -7.30 -0.25 20.17
CA ARG A 217 -7.06 0.84 19.22
C ARG A 217 -6.97 0.35 17.77
N ILE A 218 -7.04 -0.95 17.53
CA ILE A 218 -6.87 -1.51 16.18
C ILE A 218 -8.22 -1.73 15.54
N ALA A 219 -8.42 -1.16 14.35
CA ALA A 219 -9.61 -1.38 13.55
C ALA A 219 -9.72 -2.86 13.14
N PRO A 220 -10.81 -3.56 13.46
CA PRO A 220 -10.96 -4.97 13.17
C PRO A 220 -11.08 -5.22 11.67
N THR A 221 -10.63 -6.40 11.22
CA THR A 221 -10.66 -6.82 9.82
C THR A 221 -11.49 -8.08 9.58
N GLY A 222 -12.08 -8.66 10.60
CA GLY A 222 -12.90 -9.86 10.49
C GLY A 222 -13.73 -10.13 11.75
N VAL A 223 -14.51 -11.21 11.69
CA VAL A 223 -15.30 -11.71 12.81
C VAL A 223 -14.98 -13.18 13.02
N TRP A 224 -14.70 -13.56 14.27
CA TRP A 224 -14.49 -14.94 14.68
C TRP A 224 -15.40 -15.27 15.85
N ARG A 225 -16.23 -16.30 15.70
CA ARG A 225 -17.23 -16.71 16.72
C ARG A 225 -18.08 -15.56 17.26
N GLY A 226 -18.50 -14.65 16.37
CA GLY A 226 -19.30 -13.48 16.73
C GLY A 226 -18.53 -12.27 17.28
N HIS A 227 -17.22 -12.40 17.52
CA HIS A 227 -16.37 -11.33 18.03
C HIS A 227 -15.53 -10.68 16.93
N ALA A 228 -15.36 -9.35 17.00
CA ALA A 228 -14.50 -8.61 16.09
C ALA A 228 -13.02 -9.01 16.29
N VAL A 229 -12.34 -9.31 15.18
CA VAL A 229 -10.92 -9.69 15.17
C VAL A 229 -10.07 -8.46 14.89
N ALA A 230 -9.29 -8.03 15.86
CA ALA A 230 -8.35 -6.91 15.76
C ALA A 230 -6.94 -7.35 16.15
N GLY A 231 -5.91 -6.77 15.51
CA GLY A 231 -4.51 -7.03 15.81
C GLY A 231 -4.01 -8.42 15.41
N VAL A 232 -4.76 -9.09 14.55
CA VAL A 232 -4.36 -10.31 13.85
C VAL A 232 -4.36 -10.00 12.37
N VAL A 233 -3.28 -10.35 11.67
CA VAL A 233 -3.16 -10.10 10.22
C VAL A 233 -4.29 -10.80 9.47
N ASN A 234 -4.93 -10.06 8.56
CA ASN A 234 -6.06 -10.57 7.78
C ASN A 234 -5.62 -11.55 6.66
N ASP A 235 -4.42 -11.36 6.13
CA ASP A 235 -3.87 -12.20 5.06
C ASP A 235 -3.54 -13.60 5.58
N ALA A 236 -4.05 -14.63 4.90
CA ALA A 236 -3.95 -15.99 5.36
C ALA A 236 -2.52 -16.57 5.24
N SER A 237 -1.77 -16.18 4.21
CA SER A 237 -0.38 -16.59 4.04
C SER A 237 0.51 -15.94 5.10
N ALA A 238 0.36 -14.64 5.32
CA ALA A 238 1.09 -13.93 6.37
C ALA A 238 0.72 -14.45 7.77
N PHE A 239 -0.56 -14.77 8.02
CA PHE A 239 -0.98 -15.40 9.27
C PHE A 239 -0.28 -16.75 9.50
N LYS A 240 -0.24 -17.61 8.47
CA LYS A 240 0.44 -18.91 8.53
C LYS A 240 1.97 -18.76 8.71
N LEU A 241 2.56 -17.67 8.22
CA LEU A 241 3.96 -17.31 8.44
C LEU A 241 4.21 -16.65 9.82
N GLY A 242 3.23 -16.69 10.73
CA GLY A 242 3.39 -16.16 12.09
C GLY A 242 3.21 -14.66 12.21
N GLY A 243 2.57 -14.02 11.23
CA GLY A 243 2.23 -12.59 11.24
C GLY A 243 3.33 -11.67 10.72
N VAL A 244 4.45 -12.23 10.21
CA VAL A 244 5.52 -11.48 9.55
C VAL A 244 5.73 -12.06 8.17
N SER A 245 5.47 -11.25 7.15
CA SER A 245 5.64 -11.67 5.76
C SER A 245 5.93 -10.47 4.86
N GLY A 246 6.63 -10.71 3.76
CA GLY A 246 6.93 -9.65 2.79
C GLY A 246 5.68 -9.10 2.09
N ASN A 247 4.57 -9.85 2.04
CA ASN A 247 3.34 -9.43 1.36
C ASN A 247 2.34 -8.68 2.26
N ALA A 248 2.30 -8.99 3.57
CA ALA A 248 1.34 -8.44 4.52
C ALA A 248 1.80 -8.64 5.98
N GLY A 249 1.07 -8.10 6.96
CA GLY A 249 1.30 -8.29 8.39
C GLY A 249 1.72 -7.02 9.13
N LEU A 250 1.97 -5.92 8.43
CA LEU A 250 2.30 -4.65 9.04
C LEU A 250 1.03 -3.94 9.54
N PHE A 251 1.11 -3.38 10.73
CA PHE A 251 0.11 -2.50 11.34
C PHE A 251 0.68 -1.12 11.55
N ALA A 252 -0.11 -0.07 11.29
CA ALA A 252 0.29 1.31 11.55
C ALA A 252 -0.93 2.23 11.71
N GLY A 253 -0.67 3.42 12.28
CA GLY A 253 -1.59 4.56 12.27
C GLY A 253 -1.39 5.44 11.03
N ALA A 254 -2.37 6.28 10.75
CA ALA A 254 -2.35 7.13 9.55
C ALA A 254 -1.20 8.15 9.56
N LEU A 255 -0.84 8.68 10.74
CA LEU A 255 0.27 9.64 10.87
C LEU A 255 1.65 8.98 10.65
N ASP A 256 1.84 7.70 11.02
CA ASP A 256 3.08 7.01 10.71
C ASP A 256 3.21 6.75 9.20
N VAL A 257 2.11 6.36 8.54
CA VAL A 257 2.08 6.23 7.07
C VAL A 257 2.34 7.59 6.39
N ALA A 258 1.85 8.69 6.96
CA ALA A 258 2.14 10.04 6.48
C ALA A 258 3.64 10.40 6.63
N ARG A 259 4.28 10.07 7.77
CA ARG A 259 5.74 10.26 7.95
C ARG A 259 6.55 9.45 6.92
N PHE A 260 6.11 8.22 6.64
CA PHE A 260 6.70 7.42 5.58
C PHE A 260 6.53 8.06 4.20
N ALA A 261 5.35 8.61 3.88
CA ALA A 261 5.11 9.35 2.63
C ALA A 261 6.02 10.58 2.52
N GLN A 262 6.21 11.30 3.61
CA GLN A 262 7.13 12.43 3.69
C GLN A 262 8.59 12.04 3.43
N PHE A 263 9.02 10.88 3.96
CA PHE A 263 10.35 10.32 3.67
C PHE A 263 10.52 10.04 2.17
N MET A 264 9.52 9.45 1.53
CA MET A 264 9.56 9.20 0.08
C MET A 264 9.58 10.50 -0.73
N LEU A 265 8.80 11.53 -0.33
CA LEU A 265 8.85 12.87 -0.95
C LEU A 265 10.19 13.60 -0.72
N ARG A 266 10.91 13.26 0.34
CA ARG A 266 12.27 13.75 0.60
C ARG A 266 13.35 12.91 -0.09
N GLU A 267 12.95 11.99 -0.97
CA GLU A 267 13.86 11.12 -1.72
C GLU A 267 14.86 10.40 -0.80
N GLY A 268 14.38 9.85 0.32
CA GLY A 268 15.21 9.08 1.24
C GLY A 268 15.88 9.86 2.36
N ALA A 269 15.63 11.18 2.46
CA ALA A 269 16.16 11.97 3.57
C ALA A 269 15.24 11.93 4.80
N LEU A 270 15.84 11.87 5.97
CA LEU A 270 15.18 11.98 7.27
C LEU A 270 14.74 13.43 7.56
N PRO A 271 13.88 13.66 8.56
CA PRO A 271 13.46 15.01 8.95
C PRO A 271 14.61 15.94 9.36
N ASP A 272 15.71 15.39 9.88
CA ASP A 272 16.90 16.12 10.29
C ASP A 272 17.89 16.39 9.14
N GLY A 273 17.54 15.99 7.91
CA GLY A 273 18.34 16.18 6.71
C GLY A 273 19.37 15.07 6.44
N ARG A 274 19.58 14.13 7.35
CA ARG A 274 20.45 12.97 7.08
C ARG A 274 19.83 12.08 6.01
N GLN A 275 20.66 11.62 5.09
CA GLN A 275 20.24 10.71 4.03
C GLN A 275 20.25 9.26 4.56
N LEU A 276 19.10 8.62 4.63
CA LEU A 276 18.97 7.21 5.02
C LEU A 276 19.16 6.30 3.81
N VAL A 277 18.62 6.70 2.66
CA VAL A 277 18.77 6.06 1.35
C VAL A 277 19.14 7.13 0.33
N ARG A 278 20.15 6.91 -0.50
CA ARG A 278 20.54 7.88 -1.54
C ARG A 278 19.37 8.18 -2.49
N ALA A 279 19.26 9.45 -2.89
CA ALA A 279 18.18 9.91 -3.77
C ALA A 279 18.16 9.15 -5.11
N GLU A 280 19.34 8.80 -5.64
CA GLU A 280 19.47 8.01 -6.87
C GLU A 280 18.84 6.63 -6.73
N THR A 281 19.05 5.98 -5.60
CA THR A 281 18.45 4.67 -5.29
C THR A 281 16.93 4.78 -5.18
N VAL A 282 16.42 5.80 -4.48
CA VAL A 282 14.97 6.05 -4.41
C VAL A 282 14.40 6.26 -5.80
N ARG A 283 15.02 7.11 -6.63
CA ARG A 283 14.58 7.38 -8.01
C ARG A 283 14.60 6.13 -8.87
N GLU A 284 15.62 5.26 -8.73
CA GLU A 284 15.68 3.99 -9.46
C GLU A 284 14.46 3.10 -9.13
N PHE A 285 14.10 2.98 -7.84
CA PHE A 285 12.94 2.22 -7.43
C PHE A 285 11.61 2.80 -7.91
N LEU A 286 11.55 4.10 -8.11
CA LEU A 286 10.32 4.79 -8.54
C LEU A 286 10.18 4.93 -10.05
N LYS A 287 11.20 4.59 -10.84
CA LYS A 287 11.10 4.53 -12.30
C LYS A 287 10.05 3.50 -12.71
N ARG A 288 9.25 3.84 -13.69
CA ARG A 288 8.31 2.88 -14.29
C ARG A 288 9.08 1.69 -14.86
N ALA A 289 8.92 0.53 -14.25
CA ALA A 289 9.68 -0.68 -14.56
C ALA A 289 8.92 -1.60 -15.52
N ALA A 290 7.60 -1.63 -15.44
CA ALA A 290 6.77 -2.48 -16.27
C ALA A 290 5.41 -1.83 -16.55
N ALA A 291 4.96 -1.98 -17.81
CA ALA A 291 3.61 -1.62 -18.21
C ALA A 291 2.81 -2.90 -18.47
N PRO A 292 1.55 -2.97 -18.06
CA PRO A 292 0.70 -4.12 -18.36
C PRO A 292 0.35 -4.15 -19.84
N GLU A 293 0.04 -5.35 -20.34
CA GLU A 293 -0.61 -5.50 -21.64
C GLU A 293 -1.99 -4.82 -21.62
N ARG A 294 -2.35 -4.16 -22.73
CA ARG A 294 -3.66 -3.52 -22.87
C ARG A 294 -4.78 -4.55 -22.66
N GLY A 295 -5.81 -4.18 -21.89
CA GLY A 295 -6.97 -5.03 -21.65
C GLY A 295 -6.82 -6.08 -20.55
N THR A 296 -5.65 -6.21 -19.92
CA THR A 296 -5.45 -7.19 -18.82
C THR A 296 -5.98 -6.73 -17.46
N GLY A 297 -6.34 -5.46 -17.31
CA GLY A 297 -6.71 -4.87 -16.01
C GLY A 297 -5.56 -4.75 -15.01
N ALA A 298 -4.36 -5.18 -15.40
CA ALA A 298 -3.16 -5.02 -14.57
C ALA A 298 -2.75 -3.55 -14.52
N GLU A 299 -2.09 -3.16 -13.44
CA GLU A 299 -1.62 -1.78 -13.23
C GLU A 299 -0.14 -1.66 -13.60
N ALA A 300 0.25 -0.47 -14.08
CA ALA A 300 1.66 -0.18 -14.32
C ALA A 300 2.45 -0.24 -13.01
N ARG A 301 3.70 -0.71 -13.08
CA ARG A 301 4.56 -0.92 -11.91
C ARG A 301 5.86 -0.14 -12.00
N ALA A 302 6.27 0.35 -10.84
CA ALA A 302 7.65 0.63 -10.49
C ALA A 302 8.17 -0.53 -9.61
N LEU A 303 9.37 -0.45 -9.06
CA LEU A 303 9.91 -1.52 -8.22
C LEU A 303 9.22 -1.55 -6.85
N GLY A 304 8.32 -2.51 -6.67
CA GLY A 304 7.46 -2.67 -5.49
C GLY A 304 6.21 -1.79 -5.47
N TRP A 305 6.13 -0.73 -6.28
CA TRP A 305 5.06 0.26 -6.27
C TRP A 305 4.09 0.11 -7.44
N GLN A 306 2.85 0.55 -7.22
CA GLN A 306 1.94 0.92 -8.30
C GLN A 306 2.36 2.27 -8.88
N ALA A 307 2.46 2.36 -10.20
CA ALA A 307 2.54 3.63 -10.91
C ALA A 307 1.13 4.10 -11.31
N VAL A 308 0.94 5.40 -11.43
CA VAL A 308 -0.33 5.95 -11.91
C VAL A 308 -0.66 5.39 -13.30
N PRO A 309 -1.91 4.94 -13.55
CA PRO A 309 -2.32 4.47 -14.87
C PRO A 309 -2.18 5.56 -15.93
N THR A 310 -1.73 5.18 -17.11
CA THR A 310 -1.77 6.04 -18.28
C THR A 310 -3.05 5.71 -19.06
N GLY A 311 -4.09 6.55 -18.91
CA GLY A 311 -5.38 6.39 -19.62
C GLY A 311 -6.59 6.63 -18.72
N GLU A 312 -7.77 6.64 -19.31
CA GLU A 312 -9.05 6.99 -18.69
C GLU A 312 -9.68 5.87 -17.83
N THR A 313 -8.90 5.14 -17.08
CA THR A 313 -9.46 4.10 -16.21
C THR A 313 -9.70 4.61 -14.81
N VAL A 314 -10.85 4.27 -14.21
CA VAL A 314 -11.11 4.51 -12.79
C VAL A 314 -9.98 3.88 -11.97
N SER A 315 -9.21 4.71 -11.30
CA SER A 315 -8.04 4.32 -10.51
C SER A 315 -8.21 4.72 -9.05
N SER A 316 -7.59 3.98 -8.15
CA SER A 316 -7.43 4.41 -6.75
C SER A 316 -6.54 5.66 -6.61
N ALA A 317 -5.78 6.01 -7.66
CA ALA A 317 -5.01 7.24 -7.76
C ALA A 317 -5.83 8.43 -8.26
N GLY A 318 -7.10 8.22 -8.65
CA GLY A 318 -7.85 9.24 -9.39
C GLY A 318 -7.32 9.43 -10.81
N THR A 319 -7.54 10.61 -11.34
CA THR A 319 -7.18 11.00 -12.72
C THR A 319 -6.28 12.23 -12.79
N LEU A 320 -6.07 12.92 -11.66
CA LEU A 320 -5.37 14.22 -11.63
C LEU A 320 -3.95 14.15 -11.05
N LEU A 321 -3.58 13.05 -10.37
CA LEU A 321 -2.21 12.92 -9.89
C LEU A 321 -1.20 12.90 -11.05
N GLY A 322 -0.04 13.50 -10.84
CA GLY A 322 1.00 13.67 -11.84
C GLY A 322 1.56 12.34 -12.36
N PRO A 323 2.20 12.33 -13.55
CA PRO A 323 2.69 11.10 -14.20
C PRO A 323 3.81 10.39 -13.43
N ARG A 324 4.50 11.08 -12.54
CA ARG A 324 5.52 10.50 -11.65
C ARG A 324 4.96 9.97 -10.34
N SER A 325 3.65 10.08 -10.15
CA SER A 325 3.00 9.61 -8.92
C SER A 325 3.05 8.10 -8.80
N PHE A 326 3.19 7.65 -7.58
CA PHE A 326 3.26 6.24 -7.20
C PHE A 326 2.50 6.00 -5.90
N GLY A 327 2.12 4.77 -5.67
CA GLY A 327 1.36 4.43 -4.48
C GLY A 327 1.17 2.94 -4.33
N HIS A 328 0.33 2.55 -3.42
CA HIS A 328 -0.14 1.17 -3.28
C HIS A 328 -1.47 1.13 -2.52
N THR A 329 -2.19 0.03 -2.67
CA THR A 329 -3.43 -0.23 -1.96
C THR A 329 -3.34 -1.51 -1.15
N GLY A 330 -4.12 -1.60 -0.06
CA GLY A 330 -4.25 -2.80 0.76
C GLY A 330 -5.64 -3.41 0.69
N TRP A 331 -5.70 -4.74 0.75
CA TRP A 331 -6.94 -5.51 0.76
C TRP A 331 -7.91 -5.10 1.86
N THR A 332 -7.41 -4.80 3.03
CA THR A 332 -8.19 -4.38 4.20
C THR A 332 -8.91 -3.05 4.02
N GLY A 333 -8.51 -2.27 3.02
CA GLY A 333 -9.12 -0.99 2.68
C GLY A 333 -8.15 0.19 2.73
N THR A 334 -6.88 -0.05 2.97
CA THR A 334 -5.83 0.98 3.10
C THR A 334 -5.30 1.43 1.74
N SER A 335 -4.81 2.67 1.66
CA SER A 335 -4.13 3.19 0.48
C SER A 335 -3.17 4.33 0.83
N LEU A 336 -2.11 4.44 0.04
CA LEU A 336 -1.14 5.51 0.04
C LEU A 336 -0.86 5.91 -1.40
N TRP A 337 -1.00 7.21 -1.72
CA TRP A 337 -0.58 7.80 -2.98
C TRP A 337 0.33 8.98 -2.73
N ILE A 338 1.38 9.10 -3.53
CA ILE A 338 2.41 10.13 -3.42
C ILE A 338 2.59 10.75 -4.80
N ASP A 339 2.48 12.07 -4.87
CA ASP A 339 2.66 12.88 -6.09
C ASP A 339 3.88 13.81 -5.91
N PRO A 340 5.05 13.43 -6.41
CA PRO A 340 6.24 14.27 -6.35
C PRO A 340 6.09 15.59 -7.12
N ASP A 341 5.29 15.60 -8.20
CA ASP A 341 5.10 16.79 -9.05
C ASP A 341 4.39 17.91 -8.28
N ARG A 342 3.44 17.53 -7.39
CA ARG A 342 2.71 18.47 -6.54
C ARG A 342 3.25 18.57 -5.12
N ASN A 343 4.31 17.82 -4.80
CA ASN A 343 4.77 17.69 -3.41
C ASN A 343 3.62 17.30 -2.48
N LEU A 344 2.85 16.27 -2.84
CA LEU A 344 1.59 15.89 -2.21
C LEU A 344 1.60 14.40 -1.85
N PHE A 345 0.98 14.07 -0.71
CA PHE A 345 0.61 12.69 -0.41
C PHE A 345 -0.83 12.59 0.11
N VAL A 346 -1.45 11.44 -0.12
CA VAL A 346 -2.78 11.08 0.36
C VAL A 346 -2.73 9.70 1.00
N VAL A 347 -3.07 9.61 2.27
CA VAL A 347 -3.21 8.39 3.06
C VAL A 347 -4.67 8.21 3.42
N LEU A 348 -5.29 7.11 3.00
CA LEU A 348 -6.61 6.71 3.45
C LEU A 348 -6.52 5.31 4.05
N LEU A 349 -6.76 5.18 5.35
CA LEU A 349 -6.82 3.90 6.04
C LEU A 349 -8.26 3.60 6.43
N THR A 350 -8.79 2.48 5.96
CA THR A 350 -10.12 1.98 6.31
C THR A 350 -10.05 0.51 6.71
N ASN A 351 -11.06 0.02 7.37
CA ASN A 351 -11.21 -1.41 7.65
C ASN A 351 -12.33 -2.06 6.82
N ARG A 352 -12.31 -1.83 5.49
CA ARG A 352 -13.23 -2.45 4.53
C ARG A 352 -13.38 -3.97 4.73
N ALA A 353 -12.32 -4.66 5.08
CA ALA A 353 -12.37 -6.10 5.33
C ALA A 353 -13.35 -6.50 6.45
N PHE A 354 -13.71 -5.59 7.35
CA PHE A 354 -14.73 -5.77 8.38
C PHE A 354 -16.16 -5.58 7.87
N ALA A 355 -16.36 -5.03 6.66
CA ALA A 355 -17.70 -4.90 6.07
C ALA A 355 -18.29 -6.29 5.77
N PRO A 356 -19.62 -6.48 5.86
CA PRO A 356 -20.29 -7.69 5.41
C PRO A 356 -19.92 -8.03 3.96
N ARG A 357 -19.76 -9.31 3.63
CA ARG A 357 -19.33 -9.74 2.29
C ARG A 357 -20.16 -9.12 1.16
N ALA A 358 -21.47 -8.98 1.33
CA ALA A 358 -22.36 -8.36 0.37
C ALA A 358 -22.09 -6.86 0.11
N ARG A 359 -21.39 -6.18 1.01
CA ARG A 359 -21.06 -4.74 0.93
C ARG A 359 -19.58 -4.46 0.66
N ARG A 360 -18.73 -5.48 0.55
CA ARG A 360 -17.29 -5.34 0.28
C ARG A 360 -17.01 -4.99 -1.18
N SER A 361 -17.61 -3.94 -1.70
CA SER A 361 -17.35 -3.50 -3.06
C SER A 361 -15.98 -2.86 -3.19
N PHE A 362 -15.10 -3.47 -3.98
CA PHE A 362 -13.85 -2.84 -4.37
C PHE A 362 -14.06 -1.63 -5.26
N THR A 363 -15.11 -1.63 -6.08
CA THR A 363 -15.42 -0.52 -6.98
C THR A 363 -15.77 0.73 -6.20
N ALA A 364 -16.65 0.63 -5.18
CA ALA A 364 -17.00 1.77 -4.33
C ALA A 364 -15.78 2.34 -3.63
N LEU A 365 -14.95 1.49 -3.00
CA LEU A 365 -13.72 1.94 -2.35
C LEU A 365 -12.72 2.56 -3.34
N LYS A 366 -12.55 1.97 -4.52
CA LYS A 366 -11.67 2.49 -5.58
C LYS A 366 -12.12 3.88 -6.03
N THR A 367 -13.42 4.09 -6.17
CA THR A 367 -14.01 5.38 -6.51
C THR A 367 -13.73 6.43 -5.42
N VAL A 368 -13.99 6.10 -4.15
CA VAL A 368 -13.72 7.00 -3.02
C VAL A 368 -12.25 7.40 -2.97
N ARG A 369 -11.33 6.44 -3.07
CA ARG A 369 -9.88 6.69 -3.10
C ARG A 369 -9.50 7.65 -4.23
N GLY A 370 -9.99 7.40 -5.44
CA GLY A 370 -9.71 8.23 -6.62
C GLY A 370 -10.27 9.65 -6.47
N GLN A 371 -11.50 9.79 -5.98
CA GLN A 371 -12.13 11.10 -5.74
C GLN A 371 -11.36 11.91 -4.68
N ILE A 372 -10.91 11.29 -3.61
CA ILE A 372 -10.08 11.95 -2.58
C ILE A 372 -8.73 12.39 -3.17
N ALA A 373 -8.07 11.53 -3.96
CA ALA A 373 -6.82 11.88 -4.62
C ALA A 373 -6.99 13.07 -5.58
N ASP A 374 -8.06 13.08 -6.39
CA ASP A 374 -8.38 14.17 -7.30
C ASP A 374 -8.74 15.46 -6.55
N ALA A 375 -9.47 15.37 -5.43
CA ALA A 375 -9.78 16.51 -4.59
C ALA A 375 -8.51 17.13 -3.98
N ALA A 376 -7.59 16.28 -3.51
CA ALA A 376 -6.30 16.72 -2.97
C ALA A 376 -5.42 17.37 -4.05
N ALA A 377 -5.40 16.82 -5.28
CA ALA A 377 -4.70 17.42 -6.40
C ALA A 377 -5.26 18.81 -6.74
N ARG A 378 -6.59 18.94 -6.87
CA ARG A 378 -7.24 20.25 -7.11
C ARG A 378 -6.93 21.27 -6.00
N ALA A 379 -6.99 20.85 -4.73
CA ALA A 379 -6.65 21.73 -3.61
C ALA A 379 -5.16 22.14 -3.62
N SER A 380 -4.29 21.30 -4.17
CA SER A 380 -2.87 21.62 -4.34
C SER A 380 -2.63 22.62 -5.47
N ASP A 381 -3.40 22.54 -6.56
CA ASP A 381 -3.27 23.39 -7.75
C ASP A 381 -3.95 24.75 -7.58
N ALA A 382 -4.87 24.92 -6.64
CA ALA A 382 -5.62 26.14 -6.37
C ALA A 382 -4.82 27.26 -5.63
N ARG A 383 -3.52 27.12 -5.46
CA ARG A 383 -2.62 28.05 -4.70
C ARG A 383 -1.78 28.93 -5.59
#